data_a1b38c95fc40dbc9ded329d6a9a4183f
#
_entry.id   a1b38c95fc40dbc9ded329d6a9a4183f
#
_cell.length_a   1.000
_cell.length_b   1.000
_cell.length_c   1.000
_cell.angle_alpha   90.00
_cell.angle_beta   90.00
_cell.angle_gamma   90.00
#
_symmetry.space_group_name_H-M   'P 1'
#
loop_
_entity.id
_entity.type
_entity.pdbx_description
1 polymer ?
#
loop_
_entity_poly.entity_id
_entity_poly.type
_entity_poly.pdbx_seq_one_letter_code
_entity_poly.pdbx_strand_id
1 'polypeptide(L)'
;MSISTNFFRLPNMPITSAVLTQLAEQHYHAYLSAEQVKALCGQFQLSQIDFALACLPIAACYSKAPISEFYVGAIAIGESGNFYFGANQEFESVSIGQTVHAEQSALMHAWQMGEKRITDVVVNYTPCGHCRQFMNELNSAPTLRIHLPHSQNNALHSYLPDAFGPRNLNITDCLFDGPTQTTQPVNLTEAAIEAARSSYAPYSHLQSAVALQAGERIITGRYAENAAFNPSMLPLQNALNFYRLQGETASISRVVLAENQSKLSKKESTFALVKAELGLEAEYIAF
;
A
#
# COMPACT_ATOMS: atom_id res chain seq x y z
N MET A 1 -5.92 5.99 -17.83
CA MET A 1 -6.98 6.96 -17.48
C MET A 1 -6.53 7.71 -16.23
N SER A 2 -6.72 9.02 -16.19
CA SER A 2 -6.44 9.83 -15.00
C SER A 2 -7.33 9.36 -13.84
N ILE A 3 -6.80 9.29 -12.62
CA ILE A 3 -7.55 8.94 -11.40
C ILE A 3 -8.77 9.85 -11.25
N SER A 4 -8.66 11.12 -11.61
CA SER A 4 -9.75 12.10 -11.55
C SER A 4 -11.01 11.68 -12.32
N THR A 5 -10.90 10.85 -13.37
CA THR A 5 -12.06 10.39 -14.15
C THR A 5 -12.94 9.40 -13.40
N ASN A 6 -12.42 8.70 -12.40
CA ASN A 6 -13.18 7.74 -11.62
C ASN A 6 -14.10 8.44 -10.58
N PHE A 7 -13.75 9.64 -10.14
CA PHE A 7 -14.52 10.37 -9.13
C PHE A 7 -15.87 10.89 -9.62
N PHE A 8 -16.11 10.99 -10.92
CA PHE A 8 -17.41 11.37 -11.47
C PHE A 8 -18.55 10.38 -11.17
N ARG A 9 -18.22 9.17 -10.74
CA ARG A 9 -19.19 8.13 -10.37
C ARG A 9 -19.64 8.20 -8.92
N LEU A 10 -19.02 9.07 -8.11
CA LEU A 10 -19.35 9.19 -6.70
C LEU A 10 -20.66 9.97 -6.50
N PRO A 11 -21.45 9.60 -5.47
CA PRO A 11 -22.61 10.38 -5.11
C PRO A 11 -22.21 11.80 -4.69
N ASN A 12 -22.96 12.79 -5.14
CA ASN A 12 -22.74 14.18 -4.76
C ASN A 12 -23.23 14.41 -3.33
N MET A 13 -22.43 14.00 -2.36
CA MET A 13 -22.68 14.21 -0.93
C MET A 13 -21.73 15.29 -0.39
N PRO A 14 -22.14 16.11 0.58
CA PRO A 14 -21.29 17.17 1.14
C PRO A 14 -19.93 16.68 1.62
N ILE A 15 -19.89 15.51 2.27
CA ILE A 15 -18.64 14.89 2.76
C ILE A 15 -17.73 14.47 1.59
N THR A 16 -18.29 13.86 0.55
CA THR A 16 -17.56 13.47 -0.66
C THR A 16 -16.93 14.69 -1.32
N SER A 17 -17.72 15.76 -1.50
CA SER A 17 -17.24 17.00 -2.10
C SER A 17 -16.12 17.66 -1.28
N ALA A 18 -16.25 17.70 0.05
CA ALA A 18 -15.21 18.26 0.92
C ALA A 18 -13.90 17.47 0.86
N VAL A 19 -13.96 16.13 0.90
CA VAL A 19 -12.77 15.28 0.78
C VAL A 19 -12.13 15.42 -0.59
N LEU A 20 -12.93 15.43 -1.68
CA LEU A 20 -12.39 15.60 -3.03
C LEU A 20 -11.71 16.97 -3.21
N THR A 21 -12.20 18.04 -2.56
CA THR A 21 -11.54 19.35 -2.55
C THR A 21 -10.16 19.24 -1.92
N GLN A 22 -10.03 18.61 -0.75
CA GLN A 22 -8.72 18.41 -0.10
C GLN A 22 -7.78 17.56 -0.97
N LEU A 23 -8.28 16.49 -1.58
CA LEU A 23 -7.47 15.66 -2.46
C LEU A 23 -7.03 16.40 -3.72
N ALA A 24 -7.88 17.24 -4.30
CA ALA A 24 -7.54 18.05 -5.48
C ALA A 24 -6.43 19.07 -5.18
N GLU A 25 -6.44 19.71 -4.01
CA GLU A 25 -5.41 20.65 -3.56
C GLU A 25 -4.02 19.99 -3.44
N GLN A 26 -3.98 18.68 -3.21
CA GLN A 26 -2.75 17.88 -3.13
C GLN A 26 -2.54 16.94 -4.34
N HIS A 27 -3.03 17.35 -5.52
CA HIS A 27 -2.89 16.60 -6.77
C HIS A 27 -3.43 15.16 -6.70
N TYR A 28 -4.51 14.94 -5.94
CA TYR A 28 -5.13 13.63 -5.71
C TYR A 28 -4.22 12.60 -5.02
N HIS A 29 -3.21 13.05 -4.26
CA HIS A 29 -2.51 12.13 -3.36
C HIS A 29 -3.53 11.49 -2.39
N ALA A 30 -3.57 10.17 -2.35
CA ALA A 30 -4.56 9.36 -1.64
C ALA A 30 -4.33 9.33 -0.12
N TYR A 31 -4.27 10.51 0.49
CA TYR A 31 -3.84 10.72 1.87
C TYR A 31 -4.59 11.89 2.49
N LEU A 32 -4.89 11.81 3.78
CA LEU A 32 -5.34 12.94 4.60
C LEU A 32 -4.51 13.01 5.87
N SER A 33 -3.96 14.18 6.16
CA SER A 33 -3.24 14.41 7.41
C SER A 33 -4.19 14.36 8.62
N ALA A 34 -3.65 14.09 9.79
CA ALA A 34 -4.41 14.09 11.05
C ALA A 34 -5.16 15.42 11.27
N GLU A 35 -4.58 16.54 10.85
CA GLU A 35 -5.21 17.86 10.93
C GLU A 35 -6.42 17.96 9.98
N GLN A 36 -6.28 17.50 8.72
CA GLN A 36 -7.38 17.46 7.75
C GLN A 36 -8.49 16.52 8.23
N VAL A 37 -8.12 15.32 8.73
CA VAL A 37 -9.08 14.36 9.31
C VAL A 37 -9.84 15.00 10.46
N LYS A 38 -9.15 15.62 11.42
CA LYS A 38 -9.77 16.29 12.58
C LYS A 38 -10.71 17.41 12.17
N ALA A 39 -10.31 18.23 11.21
CA ALA A 39 -11.13 19.32 10.69
C ALA A 39 -12.41 18.80 10.02
N LEU A 40 -12.30 17.79 9.17
CA LEU A 40 -13.45 17.21 8.46
C LEU A 40 -14.37 16.44 9.42
N CYS A 41 -13.83 15.68 10.37
CA CYS A 41 -14.63 15.05 11.44
C CYS A 41 -15.44 16.10 12.22
N GLY A 42 -14.82 17.23 12.60
CA GLY A 42 -15.48 18.33 13.28
C GLY A 42 -16.57 18.98 12.42
N GLN A 43 -16.29 19.24 11.15
CA GLN A 43 -17.24 19.84 10.19
C GLN A 43 -18.50 18.99 10.03
N PHE A 44 -18.38 17.67 9.95
CA PHE A 44 -19.49 16.76 9.73
C PHE A 44 -20.02 16.10 11.01
N GLN A 45 -19.45 16.42 12.17
CA GLN A 45 -19.81 15.84 13.47
C GLN A 45 -19.74 14.30 13.49
N LEU A 46 -18.71 13.74 12.86
CA LEU A 46 -18.47 12.29 12.77
C LEU A 46 -17.32 11.86 13.67
N SER A 47 -17.40 10.63 14.16
CA SER A 47 -16.21 9.96 14.70
C SER A 47 -15.18 9.72 13.60
N GLN A 48 -13.91 9.49 13.98
CA GLN A 48 -12.84 9.17 13.03
C GLN A 48 -13.17 7.92 12.19
N ILE A 49 -13.77 6.90 12.81
CA ILE A 49 -14.15 5.66 12.13
C ILE A 49 -15.33 5.89 11.17
N ASP A 50 -16.38 6.62 11.59
CA ASP A 50 -17.51 6.92 10.72
C ASP A 50 -17.09 7.76 9.52
N PHE A 51 -16.15 8.69 9.74
CA PHE A 51 -15.58 9.48 8.66
C PHE A 51 -14.76 8.60 7.70
N ALA A 52 -13.94 7.68 8.21
CA ALA A 52 -13.19 6.74 7.37
C ALA A 52 -14.15 5.83 6.56
N LEU A 53 -15.22 5.32 7.17
CA LEU A 53 -16.25 4.57 6.46
C LEU A 53 -16.89 5.38 5.33
N ALA A 54 -17.18 6.66 5.56
CA ALA A 54 -17.73 7.56 4.53
C ALA A 54 -16.73 7.84 3.39
N CYS A 55 -15.42 7.72 3.62
CA CYS A 55 -14.38 7.90 2.61
C CYS A 55 -14.11 6.64 1.77
N LEU A 56 -14.62 5.46 2.12
CA LEU A 56 -14.36 4.21 1.39
C LEU A 56 -14.73 4.26 -0.10
N PRO A 57 -15.85 4.86 -0.54
CA PRO A 57 -16.14 5.01 -1.96
C PRO A 57 -15.06 5.81 -2.71
N ILE A 58 -14.47 6.83 -2.06
CA ILE A 58 -13.37 7.63 -2.62
C ILE A 58 -12.11 6.75 -2.73
N ALA A 59 -11.77 5.99 -1.69
CA ALA A 59 -10.65 5.05 -1.71
C ALA A 59 -10.80 4.05 -2.87
N ALA A 60 -11.98 3.49 -3.08
CA ALA A 60 -12.27 2.56 -4.17
C ALA A 60 -12.07 3.17 -5.58
N CYS A 61 -12.11 4.49 -5.75
CA CYS A 61 -11.83 5.13 -7.03
C CYS A 61 -10.37 5.01 -7.48
N TYR A 62 -9.45 4.69 -6.56
CA TYR A 62 -8.05 4.41 -6.89
C TYR A 62 -7.82 2.99 -7.42
N SER A 63 -8.84 2.13 -7.44
CA SER A 63 -8.74 0.75 -7.93
C SER A 63 -8.36 0.69 -9.41
N LYS A 64 -7.62 -0.36 -9.76
CA LYS A 64 -7.37 -0.81 -11.11
C LYS A 64 -7.78 -2.30 -11.18
N ALA A 65 -8.97 -2.58 -11.66
CA ALA A 65 -9.56 -3.92 -11.65
C ALA A 65 -10.06 -4.34 -13.05
N PRO A 66 -9.15 -4.46 -14.06
CA PRO A 66 -9.57 -4.78 -15.43
C PRO A 66 -10.05 -6.22 -15.61
N ILE A 67 -9.76 -7.12 -14.67
CA ILE A 67 -10.08 -8.55 -14.76
C ILE A 67 -11.41 -8.85 -14.05
N SER A 68 -11.53 -8.41 -12.78
CA SER A 68 -12.69 -8.75 -11.95
C SER A 68 -13.82 -7.72 -12.02
N GLU A 69 -13.50 -6.48 -12.39
CA GLU A 69 -14.38 -5.30 -12.27
C GLU A 69 -14.91 -5.09 -10.83
N PHE A 70 -14.19 -5.64 -9.85
CA PHE A 70 -14.52 -5.56 -8.43
C PHE A 70 -13.64 -4.51 -7.74
N TYR A 71 -14.27 -3.44 -7.25
CA TYR A 71 -13.58 -2.26 -6.74
C TYR A 71 -13.60 -2.23 -5.22
N VAL A 72 -12.44 -2.45 -4.62
CA VAL A 72 -12.25 -2.45 -3.16
C VAL A 72 -11.45 -1.21 -2.75
N GLY A 73 -11.97 -0.49 -1.76
CA GLY A 73 -11.27 0.60 -1.09
C GLY A 73 -10.98 0.24 0.37
N ALA A 74 -9.82 0.65 0.84
CA ALA A 74 -9.43 0.53 2.24
C ALA A 74 -8.76 1.81 2.73
N ILE A 75 -8.78 2.03 4.03
CA ILE A 75 -8.07 3.12 4.70
C ILE A 75 -7.32 2.52 5.89
N ALA A 76 -6.00 2.69 5.91
CA ALA A 76 -5.20 2.45 7.08
C ALA A 76 -5.13 3.73 7.91
N ILE A 77 -5.44 3.65 9.20
CA ILE A 77 -5.35 4.76 10.14
C ILE A 77 -4.07 4.58 10.94
N GLY A 78 -3.17 5.55 10.82
CA GLY A 78 -1.93 5.57 11.57
C GLY A 78 -2.14 5.98 13.03
N GLU A 79 -1.22 5.60 13.89
CA GLU A 79 -1.14 6.12 15.27
C GLU A 79 -0.99 7.65 15.30
N SER A 80 -0.41 8.22 14.23
CA SER A 80 -0.36 9.66 13.98
C SER A 80 -1.74 10.32 13.80
N GLY A 81 -2.80 9.54 13.51
CA GLY A 81 -4.14 10.02 13.12
C GLY A 81 -4.28 10.27 11.62
N ASN A 82 -3.26 10.05 10.84
CA ASN A 82 -3.30 10.17 9.38
C ASN A 82 -4.12 9.05 8.74
N PHE A 83 -4.77 9.36 7.62
CA PHE A 83 -5.46 8.39 6.77
C PHE A 83 -4.67 8.09 5.52
N TYR A 84 -4.37 6.83 5.30
CA TYR A 84 -3.70 6.31 4.10
C TYR A 84 -4.68 5.48 3.29
N PHE A 85 -5.11 6.01 2.15
CA PHE A 85 -6.04 5.32 1.27
C PHE A 85 -5.32 4.22 0.50
N GLY A 86 -6.05 3.16 0.19
CA GLY A 86 -5.58 2.06 -0.63
C GLY A 86 -6.73 1.44 -1.42
N ALA A 87 -6.38 0.79 -2.52
CA ALA A 87 -7.34 0.14 -3.40
C ALA A 87 -6.71 -1.07 -4.09
N ASN A 88 -7.51 -2.02 -4.54
CA ASN A 88 -7.00 -3.19 -5.24
C ASN A 88 -6.44 -2.83 -6.63
N GLN A 89 -5.39 -3.56 -7.02
CA GLN A 89 -4.76 -3.41 -8.33
C GLN A 89 -4.53 -4.78 -8.95
N GLU A 90 -5.07 -4.96 -10.13
CA GLU A 90 -4.94 -6.16 -10.95
C GLU A 90 -4.05 -5.88 -12.16
N PHE A 91 -3.30 -6.88 -12.55
CA PHE A 91 -2.37 -6.80 -13.67
C PHE A 91 -2.67 -7.91 -14.68
N GLU A 92 -2.88 -7.52 -15.94
CA GLU A 92 -3.17 -8.44 -17.04
C GLU A 92 -1.88 -9.10 -17.54
N SER A 93 -2.02 -10.27 -18.12
CA SER A 93 -0.93 -11.02 -18.78
C SER A 93 0.22 -11.47 -17.85
N VAL A 94 0.00 -11.47 -16.54
CA VAL A 94 0.94 -11.98 -15.52
C VAL A 94 0.22 -12.93 -14.56
N SER A 95 0.98 -13.53 -13.63
CA SER A 95 0.39 -14.39 -12.60
C SER A 95 -0.62 -13.61 -11.74
N ILE A 96 -1.79 -14.19 -11.49
CA ILE A 96 -2.83 -13.61 -10.62
C ILE A 96 -2.32 -13.35 -9.19
N GLY A 97 -1.33 -14.08 -8.74
CA GLY A 97 -0.65 -13.84 -7.45
C GLY A 97 0.08 -12.50 -7.37
N GLN A 98 0.18 -11.75 -8.47
CA GLN A 98 0.71 -10.40 -8.47
C GLN A 98 -0.34 -9.31 -8.15
N THR A 99 -1.62 -9.67 -8.02
CA THR A 99 -2.68 -8.74 -7.60
C THR A 99 -2.38 -8.13 -6.24
N VAL A 100 -2.58 -6.82 -6.10
CA VAL A 100 -2.50 -6.10 -4.82
C VAL A 100 -3.91 -5.92 -4.28
N HIS A 101 -4.14 -6.31 -3.03
CA HIS A 101 -5.41 -6.11 -2.36
C HIS A 101 -5.49 -4.71 -1.71
N ALA A 102 -6.70 -4.20 -1.50
CA ALA A 102 -6.89 -2.84 -1.00
C ALA A 102 -6.27 -2.62 0.39
N GLU A 103 -6.38 -3.61 1.28
CA GLU A 103 -5.79 -3.54 2.61
C GLU A 103 -4.26 -3.51 2.54
N GLN A 104 -3.64 -4.37 1.70
CA GLN A 104 -2.20 -4.31 1.46
C GLN A 104 -1.79 -2.96 0.87
N SER A 105 -2.56 -2.45 -0.09
CA SER A 105 -2.35 -1.15 -0.72
C SER A 105 -2.30 -0.02 0.31
N ALA A 106 -3.29 0.05 1.22
CA ALA A 106 -3.36 1.07 2.26
C ALA A 106 -2.20 0.96 3.27
N LEU A 107 -1.88 -0.26 3.71
CA LEU A 107 -0.79 -0.52 4.64
C LEU A 107 0.57 -0.17 4.03
N MET A 108 0.81 -0.57 2.79
CA MET A 108 2.06 -0.25 2.10
C MET A 108 2.17 1.24 1.79
N HIS A 109 1.06 1.93 1.52
CA HIS A 109 1.03 3.38 1.42
C HIS A 109 1.52 4.04 2.72
N ALA A 110 0.95 3.65 3.86
CA ALA A 110 1.37 4.13 5.17
C ALA A 110 2.85 3.85 5.46
N TRP A 111 3.32 2.63 5.15
CA TRP A 111 4.72 2.23 5.36
C TRP A 111 5.70 3.05 4.50
N GLN A 112 5.36 3.31 3.25
CA GLN A 112 6.15 4.15 2.35
C GLN A 112 6.18 5.63 2.79
N MET A 113 5.08 6.11 3.39
CA MET A 113 4.98 7.47 3.97
C MET A 113 5.66 7.59 5.33
N GLY A 114 6.22 6.50 5.89
CA GLY A 114 6.98 6.52 7.14
C GLY A 114 6.13 6.44 8.40
N GLU A 115 4.85 6.06 8.30
CA GLU A 115 4.04 5.74 9.49
C GLU A 115 4.70 4.61 10.29
N LYS A 116 4.58 4.68 11.62
CA LYS A 116 5.26 3.75 12.52
C LYS A 116 4.35 2.66 13.06
N ARG A 117 3.05 2.90 13.05
CA ARG A 117 2.08 1.98 13.61
C ARG A 117 0.70 2.23 12.99
N ILE A 118 0.00 1.15 12.67
CA ILE A 118 -1.38 1.22 12.23
C ILE A 118 -2.28 0.78 13.37
N THR A 119 -3.26 1.57 13.72
CA THR A 119 -4.23 1.27 14.78
C THR A 119 -5.48 0.59 14.23
N ASP A 120 -5.94 1.03 13.05
CA ASP A 120 -7.20 0.61 12.46
C ASP A 120 -7.08 0.42 10.95
N VAL A 121 -7.82 -0.56 10.42
CA VAL A 121 -8.03 -0.76 8.99
C VAL A 121 -9.53 -0.72 8.72
N VAL A 122 -9.95 0.20 7.88
CA VAL A 122 -11.34 0.36 7.44
C VAL A 122 -11.43 -0.11 6.00
N VAL A 123 -12.36 -0.99 5.66
CA VAL A 123 -12.47 -1.59 4.32
C VAL A 123 -13.93 -1.88 3.98
N ASN A 124 -14.31 -1.76 2.71
CA ASN A 124 -15.70 -1.90 2.27
C ASN A 124 -16.20 -3.36 2.19
N TYR A 125 -15.29 -4.34 2.18
CA TYR A 125 -15.62 -5.77 2.18
C TYR A 125 -14.81 -6.51 3.24
N THR A 126 -15.32 -7.65 3.68
CA THR A 126 -14.62 -8.49 4.67
C THR A 126 -13.23 -8.90 4.15
N PRO A 127 -12.15 -8.69 4.92
CA PRO A 127 -10.80 -9.07 4.52
C PRO A 127 -10.71 -10.55 4.18
N CYS A 128 -10.11 -10.89 3.04
CA CYS A 128 -9.85 -12.27 2.68
C CYS A 128 -8.72 -12.88 3.53
N GLY A 129 -8.51 -14.20 3.46
CA GLY A 129 -7.46 -14.88 4.22
C GLY A 129 -6.06 -14.32 3.96
N HIS A 130 -5.77 -13.93 2.71
CA HIS A 130 -4.51 -13.30 2.31
C HIS A 130 -4.27 -11.97 3.07
N CYS A 131 -5.26 -11.08 3.10
CA CYS A 131 -5.15 -9.79 3.80
C CYS A 131 -5.04 -9.96 5.32
N ARG A 132 -5.79 -10.91 5.90
CA ARG A 132 -5.69 -11.21 7.35
C ARG A 132 -4.29 -11.68 7.71
N GLN A 133 -3.71 -12.57 6.91
CA GLN A 133 -2.35 -13.07 7.10
C GLN A 133 -1.32 -11.96 6.88
N PHE A 134 -1.52 -11.07 5.88
CA PHE A 134 -0.64 -9.92 5.68
C PHE A 134 -0.66 -8.96 6.88
N MET A 135 -1.84 -8.62 7.38
CA MET A 135 -2.00 -7.77 8.58
C MET A 135 -1.38 -8.39 9.84
N ASN A 136 -1.28 -9.72 9.91
CA ASN A 136 -0.64 -10.40 11.04
C ASN A 136 0.88 -10.21 11.11
N GLU A 137 1.50 -9.66 10.07
CA GLU A 137 2.92 -9.29 10.04
C GLU A 137 3.23 -7.94 10.71
N LEU A 138 2.20 -7.11 10.94
CA LEU A 138 2.37 -5.78 11.49
C LEU A 138 2.81 -5.81 12.96
N ASN A 139 3.60 -4.81 13.37
CA ASN A 139 3.94 -4.59 14.77
C ASN A 139 2.70 -4.35 15.66
N SER A 140 1.62 -3.86 15.05
CA SER A 140 0.33 -3.62 15.71
C SER A 140 -0.64 -4.80 15.66
N ALA A 141 -0.32 -5.92 15.01
CA ALA A 141 -1.25 -7.03 14.79
C ALA A 141 -2.05 -7.45 16.03
N PRO A 142 -1.47 -7.52 17.27
CA PRO A 142 -2.23 -7.92 18.47
C PRO A 142 -3.34 -6.94 18.85
N THR A 143 -3.23 -5.67 18.47
CA THR A 143 -4.16 -4.60 18.86
C THR A 143 -4.94 -4.01 17.68
N LEU A 144 -4.60 -4.42 16.46
CA LEU A 144 -5.20 -3.90 15.23
C LEU A 144 -6.71 -4.13 15.22
N ARG A 145 -7.45 -3.06 14.86
CA ARG A 145 -8.90 -3.10 14.69
C ARG A 145 -9.29 -3.04 13.22
N ILE A 146 -10.30 -3.84 12.88
CA ILE A 146 -10.88 -3.88 11.53
C ILE A 146 -12.30 -3.36 11.59
N HIS A 147 -12.63 -2.47 10.67
CA HIS A 147 -13.94 -1.83 10.56
C HIS A 147 -14.52 -2.06 9.18
N LEU A 148 -15.73 -2.57 9.17
CA LEU A 148 -16.56 -2.82 7.99
C LEU A 148 -17.84 -1.98 8.07
N PRO A 149 -18.51 -1.66 6.95
CA PRO A 149 -19.77 -0.91 7.00
C PRO A 149 -20.84 -1.53 7.91
N HIS A 150 -20.84 -2.86 8.05
CA HIS A 150 -21.83 -3.63 8.84
C HIS A 150 -21.29 -4.13 10.19
N SER A 151 -19.98 -3.99 10.47
CA SER A 151 -19.38 -4.51 11.71
C SER A 151 -18.07 -3.76 12.01
N GLN A 152 -17.99 -3.12 13.15
CA GLN A 152 -16.88 -2.26 13.53
C GLN A 152 -16.16 -2.76 14.77
N ASN A 153 -14.95 -2.23 15.01
CA ASN A 153 -14.11 -2.48 16.18
C ASN A 153 -13.77 -3.97 16.39
N ASN A 154 -13.58 -4.72 15.30
CA ASN A 154 -13.24 -6.13 15.36
C ASN A 154 -11.72 -6.31 15.51
N ALA A 155 -11.28 -7.13 16.47
CA ALA A 155 -9.86 -7.46 16.56
C ALA A 155 -9.43 -8.28 15.33
N LEU A 156 -8.22 -8.06 14.81
CA LEU A 156 -7.66 -8.85 13.71
C LEU A 156 -7.75 -10.35 14.02
N HIS A 157 -7.38 -10.76 15.22
CA HIS A 157 -7.36 -12.17 15.62
C HIS A 157 -8.75 -12.79 15.81
N SER A 158 -9.84 -12.00 15.78
CA SER A 158 -11.18 -12.58 15.64
C SER A 158 -11.45 -13.11 14.22
N TYR A 159 -10.75 -12.55 13.22
CA TYR A 159 -10.80 -13.01 11.83
C TYR A 159 -9.70 -14.02 11.48
N LEU A 160 -8.64 -14.10 12.29
CA LEU A 160 -7.51 -15.02 12.11
C LEU A 160 -7.16 -15.67 13.46
N PRO A 161 -8.03 -16.55 13.99
CA PRO A 161 -7.74 -17.28 15.22
C PRO A 161 -6.58 -18.25 15.00
N ASP A 162 -5.79 -18.51 16.06
CA ASP A 162 -4.61 -19.39 16.02
C ASP A 162 -3.63 -19.02 14.88
N ALA A 163 -3.32 -17.74 14.79
CA ALA A 163 -2.59 -17.16 13.67
C ALA A 163 -1.10 -17.55 13.66
N PHE A 164 -0.62 -18.11 12.55
CA PHE A 164 0.81 -18.27 12.29
C PHE A 164 1.43 -16.92 11.90
N GLY A 165 2.55 -16.56 12.51
CA GLY A 165 3.17 -15.27 12.25
C GLY A 165 4.60 -15.15 12.79
N PRO A 166 5.17 -13.93 12.83
CA PRO A 166 6.57 -13.67 13.21
C PRO A 166 6.98 -14.33 14.53
N ARG A 167 6.11 -14.29 15.52
CA ARG A 167 6.38 -14.87 16.86
C ARG A 167 6.62 -16.38 16.83
N ASN A 168 5.94 -17.11 15.94
CA ASN A 168 6.14 -18.56 15.79
C ASN A 168 7.51 -18.90 15.23
N LEU A 169 8.18 -17.92 14.60
CA LEU A 169 9.51 -18.03 14.01
C LEU A 169 10.58 -17.27 14.82
N ASN A 170 10.26 -16.84 16.04
CA ASN A 170 11.13 -16.08 16.93
C ASN A 170 11.62 -14.74 16.32
N ILE A 171 10.81 -14.14 15.44
CA ILE A 171 11.04 -12.82 14.89
C ILE A 171 10.42 -11.78 15.83
N THR A 172 11.22 -10.81 16.26
CA THR A 172 10.84 -9.73 17.17
C THR A 172 10.49 -8.46 16.42
N ASP A 173 11.24 -8.15 15.36
CA ASP A 173 11.04 -6.96 14.54
C ASP A 173 10.01 -7.26 13.46
N CYS A 174 8.82 -6.70 13.65
CA CYS A 174 7.70 -6.87 12.73
C CYS A 174 7.66 -5.80 11.65
N LEU A 175 6.81 -5.97 10.66
CA LEU A 175 6.58 -4.94 9.66
C LEU A 175 6.13 -3.63 10.34
N PHE A 176 6.72 -2.51 9.97
CA PHE A 176 6.69 -1.14 10.53
C PHE A 176 7.71 -0.85 11.64
N ASP A 177 8.44 -1.83 12.18
CA ASP A 177 9.50 -1.57 13.16
C ASP A 177 10.81 -1.07 12.51
N GLY A 178 10.99 -1.37 11.22
CA GLY A 178 12.20 -1.02 10.49
C GLY A 178 12.41 0.48 10.22
N PRO A 179 13.60 0.84 9.70
CA PRO A 179 13.91 2.23 9.39
C PRO A 179 12.99 2.79 8.30
N THR A 180 12.66 4.07 8.43
CA THR A 180 12.07 4.84 7.33
C THR A 180 13.17 5.28 6.38
N GLN A 181 12.89 5.28 5.08
CA GLN A 181 13.79 5.84 4.09
C GLN A 181 13.93 7.36 4.31
N THR A 182 15.12 7.82 4.68
CA THR A 182 15.35 9.23 5.09
C THR A 182 16.22 10.02 4.12
N THR A 183 16.89 9.36 3.19
CA THR A 183 17.79 10.00 2.23
C THR A 183 17.09 10.36 0.93
N GLN A 184 17.44 11.52 0.36
CA GLN A 184 17.07 11.85 -1.02
C GLN A 184 18.15 11.27 -1.95
N PRO A 185 17.84 10.22 -2.72
CA PRO A 185 18.83 9.58 -3.59
C PRO A 185 19.22 10.50 -4.75
N VAL A 186 20.50 10.45 -5.14
CA VAL A 186 21.05 11.28 -6.22
C VAL A 186 20.62 10.77 -7.59
N ASN A 187 20.37 9.47 -7.73
CA ASN A 187 19.98 8.82 -8.99
C ASN A 187 19.10 7.59 -8.76
N LEU A 188 18.54 7.06 -9.85
CA LEU A 188 17.60 5.96 -9.83
C LEU A 188 18.17 4.66 -9.25
N THR A 189 19.43 4.32 -9.59
CA THR A 189 20.12 3.12 -9.11
C THR A 189 20.36 3.20 -7.60
N GLU A 190 20.85 4.33 -7.11
CA GLU A 190 21.08 4.55 -5.69
C GLU A 190 19.77 4.50 -4.90
N ALA A 191 18.68 5.09 -5.46
CA ALA A 191 17.35 5.00 -4.89
C ALA A 191 16.87 3.56 -4.72
N ALA A 192 17.10 2.71 -5.72
CA ALA A 192 16.73 1.29 -5.66
C ALA A 192 17.52 0.55 -4.57
N ILE A 193 18.85 0.78 -4.49
CA ILE A 193 19.73 0.13 -3.51
C ILE A 193 19.34 0.56 -2.07
N GLU A 194 19.16 1.85 -1.82
CA GLU A 194 18.80 2.34 -0.49
C GLU A 194 17.42 1.87 -0.05
N ALA A 195 16.45 1.88 -0.97
CA ALA A 195 15.14 1.31 -0.71
C ALA A 195 15.24 -0.21 -0.41
N ALA A 196 16.09 -0.96 -1.14
CA ALA A 196 16.30 -2.38 -0.90
C ALA A 196 16.87 -2.65 0.50
N ARG A 197 17.83 -1.86 0.96
CA ARG A 197 18.37 -1.95 2.34
C ARG A 197 17.32 -1.72 3.42
N SER A 198 16.24 -1.01 3.08
CA SER A 198 15.10 -0.76 3.97
C SER A 198 13.96 -1.75 3.79
N SER A 199 14.17 -2.88 3.10
CA SER A 199 13.20 -3.96 2.99
C SER A 199 12.91 -4.61 4.33
N TYR A 200 11.71 -5.15 4.47
CA TYR A 200 11.38 -6.05 5.57
C TYR A 200 11.45 -7.49 5.05
N ALA A 201 12.50 -8.22 5.36
CA ALA A 201 12.74 -9.58 4.88
C ALA A 201 13.43 -10.46 5.94
N PRO A 202 12.77 -10.69 7.11
CA PRO A 202 13.39 -11.39 8.23
C PRO A 202 13.60 -12.88 7.99
N TYR A 203 12.89 -13.48 7.04
CA TYR A 203 12.90 -14.93 6.80
C TYR A 203 13.88 -15.33 5.70
N SER A 204 13.88 -14.63 4.59
CA SER A 204 14.75 -14.94 3.44
C SER A 204 16.04 -14.13 3.42
N HIS A 205 16.10 -13.03 4.16
CA HIS A 205 17.15 -12.02 4.12
C HIS A 205 17.36 -11.41 2.72
N LEU A 206 16.33 -11.45 1.86
CA LEU A 206 16.35 -10.82 0.55
C LEU A 206 16.04 -9.34 0.68
N GLN A 207 17.05 -8.50 0.65
CA GLN A 207 16.88 -7.06 0.47
C GLN A 207 16.57 -6.79 -1.00
N SER A 208 15.36 -6.31 -1.30
CA SER A 208 14.90 -6.08 -2.67
C SER A 208 14.00 -4.86 -2.75
N ALA A 209 14.25 -4.01 -3.74
CA ALA A 209 13.39 -2.87 -4.05
C ALA A 209 13.43 -2.51 -5.53
N VAL A 210 12.40 -1.81 -5.96
CA VAL A 210 12.29 -1.20 -7.28
C VAL A 210 12.28 0.32 -7.15
N ALA A 211 13.01 0.98 -8.04
CA ALA A 211 12.87 2.43 -8.28
C ALA A 211 12.31 2.67 -9.68
N LEU A 212 11.32 3.56 -9.76
CA LEU A 212 10.65 4.02 -10.97
C LEU A 212 11.03 5.46 -11.25
N GLN A 213 11.40 5.79 -12.49
CA GLN A 213 11.52 7.16 -12.95
C GLN A 213 10.21 7.59 -13.59
N ALA A 214 9.49 8.53 -12.97
CA ALA A 214 8.25 9.11 -13.46
C ALA A 214 8.43 10.63 -13.65
N GLY A 215 8.66 11.06 -14.89
CA GLY A 215 9.11 12.42 -15.15
C GLY A 215 10.41 12.74 -14.40
N GLU A 216 10.43 13.79 -13.60
CA GLU A 216 11.56 14.17 -12.75
C GLU A 216 11.58 13.45 -11.39
N ARG A 217 10.50 12.74 -11.02
CA ARG A 217 10.37 12.08 -9.71
C ARG A 217 10.91 10.66 -9.74
N ILE A 218 11.51 10.26 -8.62
CA ILE A 218 11.87 8.88 -8.33
C ILE A 218 10.88 8.34 -7.30
N ILE A 219 10.27 7.22 -7.62
CA ILE A 219 9.32 6.52 -6.76
C ILE A 219 9.88 5.15 -6.47
N THR A 220 9.95 4.77 -5.21
CA THR A 220 10.49 3.47 -4.79
C THR A 220 9.40 2.55 -4.23
N GLY A 221 9.63 1.26 -4.32
CA GLY A 221 8.84 0.24 -3.64
C GLY A 221 9.74 -0.83 -3.04
N ARG A 222 9.59 -1.05 -1.74
CA ARG A 222 10.39 -2.00 -0.96
C ARG A 222 9.69 -3.35 -0.83
N TYR A 223 10.45 -4.42 -0.77
CA TYR A 223 9.94 -5.73 -0.43
C TYR A 223 9.46 -5.78 1.01
N ALA A 224 8.26 -6.33 1.23
CA ALA A 224 7.72 -6.62 2.56
C ALA A 224 7.35 -8.10 2.63
N GLU A 225 8.16 -8.86 3.34
CA GLU A 225 7.99 -10.30 3.48
C GLU A 225 6.90 -10.66 4.48
N ASN A 226 6.30 -11.82 4.34
CA ASN A 226 5.32 -12.38 5.28
C ASN A 226 5.78 -13.75 5.74
N ALA A 227 5.51 -14.12 6.99
CA ALA A 227 5.84 -15.42 7.57
C ALA A 227 5.32 -16.61 6.73
N ALA A 228 4.16 -16.44 6.09
CA ALA A 228 3.55 -17.45 5.22
C ALA A 228 4.01 -17.34 3.74
N PHE A 229 4.98 -16.51 3.42
CA PHE A 229 5.53 -16.18 2.11
C PHE A 229 4.53 -15.62 1.08
N ASN A 230 3.48 -16.37 0.72
CA ASN A 230 2.56 -15.96 -0.35
C ASN A 230 1.92 -14.57 -0.17
N PRO A 231 1.59 -14.11 1.05
CA PRO A 231 1.05 -12.76 1.24
C PRO A 231 2.08 -11.63 1.12
N SER A 232 3.36 -11.93 0.95
CA SER A 232 4.42 -10.89 0.82
C SER A 232 4.10 -9.88 -0.27
N MET A 233 4.42 -8.60 -0.02
CA MET A 233 4.32 -7.53 -1.01
C MET A 233 5.61 -7.43 -1.82
N LEU A 234 5.52 -7.67 -3.13
CA LEU A 234 6.69 -7.61 -4.01
C LEU A 234 7.10 -6.14 -4.29
N PRO A 235 8.39 -5.89 -4.58
CA PRO A 235 8.93 -4.53 -4.75
C PRO A 235 8.20 -3.71 -5.83
N LEU A 236 8.00 -4.29 -7.02
CA LEU A 236 7.34 -3.58 -8.12
C LEU A 236 5.86 -3.31 -7.83
N GLN A 237 5.16 -4.26 -7.22
CA GLN A 237 3.78 -4.05 -6.78
C GLN A 237 3.69 -2.86 -5.83
N ASN A 238 4.62 -2.77 -4.86
CA ASN A 238 4.66 -1.67 -3.90
C ASN A 238 4.99 -0.33 -4.58
N ALA A 239 5.94 -0.32 -5.51
CA ALA A 239 6.29 0.87 -6.28
C ALA A 239 5.13 1.38 -7.15
N LEU A 240 4.45 0.50 -7.89
CA LEU A 240 3.29 0.84 -8.72
C LEU A 240 2.09 1.29 -7.87
N ASN A 241 1.87 0.63 -6.72
CA ASN A 241 0.88 1.03 -5.75
C ASN A 241 1.14 2.47 -5.26
N PHE A 242 2.34 2.75 -4.82
CA PHE A 242 2.71 4.08 -4.31
C PHE A 242 2.65 5.14 -5.41
N TYR A 243 3.13 4.85 -6.63
CA TYR A 243 3.01 5.71 -7.81
C TYR A 243 1.55 6.11 -8.05
N ARG A 244 0.63 5.13 -8.07
CA ARG A 244 -0.78 5.37 -8.29
C ARG A 244 -1.43 6.21 -7.19
N LEU A 245 -1.11 5.92 -5.94
CA LEU A 245 -1.69 6.60 -4.76
C LEU A 245 -1.13 8.01 -4.56
N GLN A 246 0.03 8.32 -5.11
CA GLN A 246 0.61 9.68 -5.13
C GLN A 246 -0.12 10.64 -6.08
N GLY A 247 -1.15 10.19 -6.81
CA GLY A 247 -1.79 10.99 -7.84
C GLY A 247 -0.88 11.28 -9.04
N GLU A 248 0.25 10.58 -9.16
CA GLU A 248 1.24 10.79 -10.22
C GLU A 248 0.66 10.48 -11.60
N THR A 249 0.88 11.37 -12.55
CA THR A 249 0.39 11.25 -13.93
C THR A 249 1.51 11.22 -14.97
N ALA A 250 2.76 11.52 -14.59
CA ALA A 250 3.91 11.43 -15.49
C ALA A 250 4.19 9.99 -15.86
N SER A 251 4.45 9.71 -17.14
CA SER A 251 4.77 8.37 -17.60
C SER A 251 6.05 7.84 -16.97
N ILE A 252 6.03 6.56 -16.57
CA ILE A 252 7.23 5.85 -16.11
C ILE A 252 8.12 5.61 -17.33
N SER A 253 9.37 6.02 -17.25
CA SER A 253 10.35 5.92 -18.36
C SER A 253 11.46 4.91 -18.09
N ARG A 254 11.77 4.62 -16.82
CA ARG A 254 12.82 3.67 -16.43
C ARG A 254 12.42 2.94 -15.16
N VAL A 255 12.88 1.70 -15.04
CA VAL A 255 12.66 0.82 -13.89
C VAL A 255 13.96 0.14 -13.50
N VAL A 256 14.38 0.24 -12.26
CA VAL A 256 15.55 -0.44 -11.71
C VAL A 256 15.13 -1.33 -10.56
N LEU A 257 15.47 -2.62 -10.62
CA LEU A 257 15.37 -3.58 -9.52
C LEU A 257 16.75 -3.75 -8.89
N ALA A 258 16.88 -3.52 -7.60
CA ALA A 258 18.08 -3.78 -6.81
C ALA A 258 17.85 -4.92 -5.82
N GLU A 259 18.76 -5.87 -5.75
CA GLU A 259 18.73 -7.03 -4.83
C GLU A 259 20.10 -7.34 -4.26
N ASN A 260 20.17 -7.69 -2.98
CA ASN A 260 21.38 -8.34 -2.44
C ASN A 260 21.44 -9.81 -2.84
N GLN A 261 22.60 -10.45 -2.61
CA GLN A 261 22.74 -11.89 -2.84
C GLN A 261 21.88 -12.68 -1.84
N SER A 262 20.96 -13.49 -2.34
CA SER A 262 20.06 -14.35 -1.54
C SER A 262 19.75 -15.66 -2.31
N LYS A 263 19.11 -16.61 -1.61
CA LYS A 263 18.56 -17.83 -2.23
C LYS A 263 17.33 -17.56 -3.08
N LEU A 264 16.71 -16.38 -2.92
CA LEU A 264 15.53 -15.94 -3.66
C LEU A 264 15.90 -14.75 -4.54
N SER A 265 15.11 -14.52 -5.58
CA SER A 265 15.13 -13.31 -6.39
C SER A 265 13.72 -12.98 -6.86
N LYS A 266 13.42 -11.71 -6.99
CA LYS A 266 12.16 -11.19 -7.56
C LYS A 266 12.33 -10.77 -9.03
N LYS A 267 13.52 -11.05 -9.62
CA LYS A 267 13.88 -10.60 -10.96
C LYS A 267 12.87 -11.05 -12.02
N GLU A 268 12.57 -12.34 -12.09
CA GLU A 268 11.70 -12.90 -13.11
C GLU A 268 10.28 -12.28 -13.03
N SER A 269 9.67 -12.28 -11.83
CA SER A 269 8.33 -11.73 -11.61
C SER A 269 8.28 -10.23 -11.86
N THR A 270 9.33 -9.48 -11.47
CA THR A 270 9.44 -8.04 -11.71
C THR A 270 9.52 -7.75 -13.20
N PHE A 271 10.40 -8.46 -13.93
CA PHE A 271 10.60 -8.24 -15.37
C PHE A 271 9.34 -8.55 -16.18
N ALA A 272 8.66 -9.65 -15.84
CA ALA A 272 7.40 -10.01 -16.46
C ALA A 272 6.33 -8.92 -16.25
N LEU A 273 6.21 -8.39 -15.04
CA LEU A 273 5.23 -7.34 -14.74
C LEU A 273 5.60 -5.99 -15.39
N VAL A 274 6.88 -5.59 -15.39
CA VAL A 274 7.35 -4.38 -16.08
C VAL A 274 7.00 -4.45 -17.56
N LYS A 275 7.25 -5.60 -18.19
CA LYS A 275 6.95 -5.79 -19.62
C LYS A 275 5.46 -5.73 -19.91
N ALA A 276 4.66 -6.43 -19.11
CA ALA A 276 3.21 -6.52 -19.29
C ALA A 276 2.51 -5.18 -19.02
N GLU A 277 2.89 -4.49 -17.93
CA GLU A 277 2.18 -3.32 -17.44
C GLU A 277 2.68 -1.99 -18.04
N LEU A 278 3.99 -1.90 -18.32
CA LEU A 278 4.64 -0.67 -18.75
C LEU A 278 5.19 -0.74 -20.18
N GLY A 279 5.31 -1.92 -20.76
CA GLY A 279 5.95 -2.11 -22.07
C GLY A 279 7.46 -1.82 -22.08
N LEU A 280 8.08 -1.74 -20.90
CA LEU A 280 9.50 -1.39 -20.71
C LEU A 280 10.34 -2.65 -20.45
N GLU A 281 11.66 -2.47 -20.48
CA GLU A 281 12.63 -3.40 -19.94
C GLU A 281 13.15 -2.88 -18.59
N ALA A 282 13.27 -3.74 -17.60
CA ALA A 282 13.81 -3.37 -16.31
C ALA A 282 15.34 -3.54 -16.26
N GLU A 283 16.02 -2.65 -15.56
CA GLU A 283 17.43 -2.77 -15.22
C GLU A 283 17.58 -3.59 -13.92
N TYR A 284 18.63 -4.40 -13.81
CA TYR A 284 18.91 -5.21 -12.62
C TYR A 284 20.26 -4.86 -12.02
N ILE A 285 20.28 -4.61 -10.72
CA ILE A 285 21.48 -4.30 -9.94
C ILE A 285 21.58 -5.31 -8.79
N ALA A 286 22.68 -6.04 -8.75
CA ALA A 286 23.09 -6.84 -7.58
C ALA A 286 24.03 -6.00 -6.71
N PHE A 287 23.87 -6.05 -5.36
CA PHE A 287 24.72 -5.29 -4.44
C PHE A 287 25.05 -6.06 -3.17
#